data_e73c49cdd963ad13b9124934d4689517
#
_entry.id   e73c49cdd963ad13b9124934d4689517
#
_cell.length_a   1.000
_cell.length_b   1.000
_cell.length_c   1.000
_cell.angle_alpha   90.00
_cell.angle_beta   90.00
_cell.angle_gamma   90.00
#
_symmetry.space_group_name_H-M   'P 1'
#
loop_
_entity.id
_entity.type
_entity.pdbx_description
1 polymer ?
#
loop_
_entity_poly.entity_id
_entity_poly.type
_entity_poly.pdbx_seq_one_letter_code
_entity_poly.pdbx_strand_id
1 'polypeptide(L)'
;MKTLRPAVGLLSLALVLAGIAFWAFQAPPPPTEPLQIGGDFTLISHAGEPVDTAEAFAGRPMLVTFGYTACPDICPTSLLDMVVAAEQTAVDEALVFVSIDPARDTPETLAAYAALYSGDLTGFTGSPEAVEAVKADWAVYAARH
;
A
#
# COMPACT_ATOMS: atom_id res chain seq x y z
N MET A 1 0.22 -45.26 55.31
CA MET A 1 0.54 -43.86 55.02
C MET A 1 1.66 -43.64 53.96
N LYS A 2 2.10 -44.68 53.19
CA LYS A 2 3.21 -44.58 52.20
C LYS A 2 2.80 -44.37 50.79
N THR A 3 1.51 -44.43 50.40
CA THR A 3 1.02 -44.36 49.05
C THR A 3 0.54 -42.92 48.64
N LEU A 4 0.41 -41.99 49.61
CA LEU A 4 -0.10 -40.65 49.39
C LEU A 4 0.95 -39.69 48.80
N ARG A 5 2.24 -39.96 49.04
CA ARG A 5 3.36 -39.09 48.60
C ARG A 5 3.55 -39.05 47.06
N PRO A 6 3.49 -40.19 46.33
CA PRO A 6 3.63 -40.13 44.88
C PRO A 6 2.41 -39.51 44.20
N ALA A 7 1.20 -39.68 44.74
CA ALA A 7 -0.01 -39.09 44.17
C ALA A 7 -0.02 -37.55 44.26
N VAL A 8 0.45 -36.97 45.35
CA VAL A 8 0.58 -35.52 45.52
C VAL A 8 1.61 -34.93 44.52
N GLY A 9 2.73 -35.64 44.30
CA GLY A 9 3.74 -35.22 43.31
C GLY A 9 3.24 -35.22 41.88
N LEU A 10 2.43 -36.21 41.49
CA LEU A 10 1.84 -36.27 40.16
C LEU A 10 0.77 -35.17 39.96
N LEU A 11 -0.02 -34.90 41.00
CA LEU A 11 -1.04 -33.84 40.93
C LEU A 11 -0.40 -32.43 40.78
N SER A 12 0.68 -32.15 41.52
CA SER A 12 1.41 -30.89 41.44
C SER A 12 2.07 -30.72 40.07
N LEU A 13 2.65 -31.77 39.50
CA LEU A 13 3.23 -31.72 38.15
C LEU A 13 2.15 -31.46 37.09
N ALA A 14 0.99 -32.11 37.20
CA ALA A 14 -0.13 -31.88 36.28
C ALA A 14 -0.65 -30.43 36.32
N LEU A 15 -0.75 -29.85 37.53
CA LEU A 15 -1.16 -28.45 37.68
C LEU A 15 -0.15 -27.45 37.09
N VAL A 16 1.15 -27.71 37.25
CA VAL A 16 2.22 -26.90 36.67
C VAL A 16 2.16 -26.96 35.14
N LEU A 17 2.04 -28.16 34.58
CA LEU A 17 1.93 -28.34 33.12
C LEU A 17 0.67 -27.70 32.56
N ALA A 18 -0.47 -27.81 33.26
CA ALA A 18 -1.70 -27.12 32.86
C ALA A 18 -1.56 -25.60 32.93
N GLY A 19 -0.87 -25.06 33.93
CA GLY A 19 -0.58 -23.64 34.05
C GLY A 19 0.32 -23.12 32.92
N ILE A 20 1.35 -23.87 32.56
CA ILE A 20 2.25 -23.53 31.43
C ILE A 20 1.48 -23.61 30.12
N ALA A 21 0.66 -24.63 29.89
CA ALA A 21 -0.16 -24.76 28.69
C ALA A 21 -1.18 -23.62 28.58
N PHE A 22 -1.83 -23.28 29.71
CA PHE A 22 -2.78 -22.18 29.76
C PHE A 22 -2.10 -20.82 29.45
N TRP A 23 -0.91 -20.59 30.01
CA TRP A 23 -0.14 -19.38 29.75
C TRP A 23 0.34 -19.33 28.29
N ALA A 24 0.81 -20.44 27.72
CA ALA A 24 1.22 -20.52 26.31
C ALA A 24 0.06 -20.29 25.35
N PHE A 25 -1.15 -20.69 25.73
CA PHE A 25 -2.37 -20.46 24.92
C PHE A 25 -2.87 -19.01 24.99
N GLN A 26 -2.50 -18.26 26.03
CA GLN A 26 -2.82 -16.84 26.19
C GLN A 26 -1.69 -15.91 25.74
N ALA A 27 -0.55 -16.46 25.36
CA ALA A 27 0.53 -15.65 24.83
C ALA A 27 0.03 -14.92 23.57
N PRO A 28 0.17 -13.58 23.48
CA PRO A 28 -0.16 -12.86 22.27
C PRO A 28 0.65 -13.45 21.10
N PRO A 29 0.08 -13.51 19.91
CA PRO A 29 0.84 -13.95 18.74
C PRO A 29 2.10 -13.09 18.62
N PRO A 30 3.21 -13.66 18.12
CA PRO A 30 4.42 -12.90 17.89
C PRO A 30 4.07 -11.67 17.05
N PRO A 31 4.69 -10.51 17.31
CA PRO A 31 4.47 -9.32 16.51
C PRO A 31 4.75 -9.69 15.06
N THR A 32 3.72 -9.66 14.23
CA THR A 32 3.88 -9.72 12.78
C THR A 32 4.51 -8.39 12.38
N GLU A 33 5.69 -8.42 11.79
CA GLU A 33 6.24 -7.22 11.18
C GLU A 33 5.19 -6.64 10.23
N PRO A 34 4.87 -5.34 10.33
CA PRO A 34 3.91 -4.73 9.43
C PRO A 34 4.40 -4.93 7.99
N LEU A 35 3.52 -5.45 7.15
CA LEU A 35 3.82 -5.60 5.75
C LEU A 35 4.09 -4.21 5.18
N GLN A 36 5.32 -3.97 4.75
CA GLN A 36 5.74 -2.72 4.13
C GLN A 36 5.20 -2.70 2.69
N ILE A 37 4.01 -2.12 2.50
CA ILE A 37 3.42 -1.90 1.18
C ILE A 37 3.43 -0.41 0.91
N GLY A 38 3.91 -0.01 -0.28
CA GLY A 38 4.05 1.38 -0.65
C GLY A 38 5.39 1.98 -0.24
N GLY A 39 5.48 3.27 -0.36
CA GLY A 39 6.69 4.05 -0.09
C GLY A 39 6.86 5.14 -1.14
N ASP A 40 7.88 5.94 -0.97
CA ASP A 40 8.25 6.96 -1.93
C ASP A 40 8.89 6.34 -3.17
N PHE A 41 8.81 7.05 -4.28
CA PHE A 41 9.38 6.62 -5.55
C PHE A 41 9.82 7.82 -6.39
N THR A 42 10.67 7.55 -7.38
CA THR A 42 11.08 8.53 -8.38
C THR A 42 10.62 8.07 -9.76
N LEU A 43 9.74 8.85 -10.39
CA LEU A 43 9.24 8.62 -11.76
C LEU A 43 9.20 9.95 -12.53
N ILE A 44 8.88 9.89 -13.81
CA ILE A 44 8.68 11.07 -14.66
C ILE A 44 7.25 11.56 -14.46
N SER A 45 7.09 12.80 -14.07
CA SER A 45 5.78 13.43 -13.94
C SER A 45 5.18 13.80 -15.31
N HIS A 46 3.91 14.14 -15.33
CA HIS A 46 3.24 14.62 -16.53
C HIS A 46 3.80 15.97 -17.05
N ALA A 47 4.63 16.66 -16.25
CA ALA A 47 5.40 17.84 -16.71
C ALA A 47 6.66 17.45 -17.48
N GLY A 48 7.00 16.16 -17.58
CA GLY A 48 8.19 15.66 -18.27
C GLY A 48 9.47 15.64 -17.43
N GLU A 49 9.37 15.94 -16.13
CA GLU A 49 10.51 16.02 -15.23
C GLU A 49 10.55 14.82 -14.28
N PRO A 50 11.74 14.35 -13.91
CA PRO A 50 11.89 13.35 -12.85
C PRO A 50 11.51 13.99 -11.52
N VAL A 51 10.63 13.33 -10.77
CA VAL A 51 10.13 13.79 -9.48
C VAL A 51 10.30 12.70 -8.44
N ASP A 52 10.97 13.01 -7.36
CA ASP A 52 11.03 12.22 -6.14
C ASP A 52 9.84 12.61 -5.26
N THR A 53 8.98 11.63 -4.95
CA THR A 53 7.74 11.89 -4.20
C THR A 53 8.02 12.25 -2.74
N ALA A 54 9.12 11.75 -2.15
CA ALA A 54 9.51 12.10 -0.77
C ALA A 54 9.84 13.59 -0.64
N GLU A 55 10.44 14.18 -1.67
CA GLU A 55 10.76 15.61 -1.70
C GLU A 55 9.56 16.46 -2.14
N ALA A 56 8.89 16.05 -3.22
CA ALA A 56 7.80 16.81 -3.83
C ALA A 56 6.57 16.91 -2.94
N PHE A 57 6.28 15.86 -2.18
CA PHE A 57 5.09 15.78 -1.31
C PHE A 57 5.45 15.70 0.18
N ALA A 58 6.62 16.20 0.56
CA ALA A 58 7.10 16.15 1.94
C ALA A 58 6.06 16.67 2.95
N GLY A 59 5.68 15.81 3.90
CA GLY A 59 4.69 16.13 4.94
C GLY A 59 3.23 16.09 4.49
N ARG A 60 2.95 15.73 3.23
CA ARG A 60 1.59 15.53 2.68
C ARG A 60 1.35 14.03 2.48
N PRO A 61 0.20 13.48 2.91
CA PRO A 61 -0.15 12.13 2.54
C PRO A 61 -0.43 12.04 1.03
N MET A 62 -0.05 10.92 0.41
CA MET A 62 -0.35 10.64 -0.98
C MET A 62 -1.56 9.70 -1.10
N LEU A 63 -2.53 10.07 -1.92
CA LEU A 63 -3.55 9.16 -2.44
C LEU A 63 -3.10 8.68 -3.81
N VAL A 64 -2.69 7.41 -3.88
CA VAL A 64 -2.07 6.84 -5.08
C VAL A 64 -3.03 5.87 -5.75
N THR A 65 -3.24 6.03 -7.05
CA THR A 65 -3.96 5.08 -7.89
C THR A 65 -3.10 4.64 -9.07
N PHE A 66 -3.24 3.38 -9.46
CA PHE A 66 -2.54 2.77 -10.59
C PHE A 66 -3.53 2.48 -11.72
N GLY A 67 -3.16 2.83 -12.93
CA GLY A 67 -4.03 2.63 -14.09
C GLY A 67 -3.34 2.94 -15.41
N TYR A 68 -4.12 3.13 -16.46
CA TYR A 68 -3.65 3.57 -17.77
C TYR A 68 -4.70 4.46 -18.45
N THR A 69 -4.25 5.43 -19.24
CA THR A 69 -5.15 6.47 -19.80
C THR A 69 -6.20 5.92 -20.78
N ALA A 70 -5.88 4.85 -21.48
CA ALA A 70 -6.79 4.20 -22.43
C ALA A 70 -7.77 3.21 -21.77
N CYS A 71 -7.86 3.14 -20.44
CA CYS A 71 -8.84 2.33 -19.73
C CYS A 71 -10.25 2.89 -19.94
N PRO A 72 -11.21 2.10 -20.46
CA PRO A 72 -12.50 2.65 -20.88
C PRO A 72 -13.50 2.86 -19.73
N ASP A 73 -13.25 2.31 -18.54
CA ASP A 73 -14.28 2.22 -17.50
C ASP A 73 -13.74 2.43 -16.08
N ILE A 74 -13.02 1.47 -15.52
CA ILE A 74 -12.71 1.46 -14.09
C ILE A 74 -11.73 2.57 -13.66
N CYS A 75 -10.70 2.87 -14.48
CA CYS A 75 -9.70 3.86 -14.12
C CYS A 75 -10.28 5.29 -14.02
N PRO A 76 -11.06 5.80 -15.01
CA PRO A 76 -11.65 7.12 -14.87
C PRO A 76 -12.64 7.22 -13.71
N THR A 77 -13.41 6.16 -13.44
CA THR A 77 -14.35 6.14 -12.31
C THR A 77 -13.62 6.18 -10.97
N SER A 78 -12.61 5.32 -10.79
CA SER A 78 -11.82 5.29 -9.55
C SER A 78 -11.09 6.60 -9.30
N LEU A 79 -10.59 7.26 -10.37
CA LEU A 79 -9.92 8.55 -10.25
C LEU A 79 -10.90 9.65 -9.85
N LEU A 80 -12.09 9.66 -10.42
CA LEU A 80 -13.14 10.61 -10.05
C LEU A 80 -13.55 10.43 -8.58
N ASP A 81 -13.75 9.18 -8.13
CA ASP A 81 -14.10 8.88 -6.75
C ASP A 81 -12.99 9.35 -5.78
N MET A 82 -11.72 9.19 -6.16
CA MET A 82 -10.58 9.66 -5.38
C MET A 82 -10.56 11.19 -5.26
N VAL A 83 -10.77 11.90 -6.37
CA VAL A 83 -10.83 13.37 -6.38
C VAL A 83 -11.99 13.88 -5.53
N VAL A 84 -13.18 13.31 -5.71
CA VAL A 84 -14.37 13.68 -4.92
C VAL A 84 -14.17 13.39 -3.42
N ALA A 85 -13.52 12.28 -3.08
CA ALA A 85 -13.20 11.97 -1.69
C ALA A 85 -12.22 12.99 -1.10
N ALA A 86 -11.19 13.38 -1.84
CA ALA A 86 -10.22 14.40 -1.44
C ALA A 86 -10.89 15.75 -1.17
N GLU A 87 -11.77 16.19 -2.05
CA GLU A 87 -12.51 17.46 -1.88
C GLU A 87 -13.39 17.50 -0.61
N GLN A 88 -13.75 16.33 -0.05
CA GLN A 88 -14.56 16.23 1.17
C GLN A 88 -13.73 16.20 2.45
N THR A 89 -12.41 16.13 2.34
CA THR A 89 -11.50 16.14 3.49
C THR A 89 -10.97 17.54 3.76
N ALA A 90 -10.46 17.76 4.98
CA ALA A 90 -9.72 18.98 5.31
C ALA A 90 -8.20 18.71 5.28
N VAL A 91 -7.79 17.57 4.73
CA VAL A 91 -6.39 17.16 4.62
C VAL A 91 -5.85 17.69 3.31
N ASP A 92 -4.61 18.17 3.32
CA ASP A 92 -3.89 18.57 2.11
C ASP A 92 -3.12 17.35 1.57
N GLU A 93 -3.85 16.46 0.91
CA GLU A 93 -3.26 15.28 0.28
C GLU A 93 -2.80 15.55 -1.16
N ALA A 94 -1.74 14.85 -1.58
CA ALA A 94 -1.30 14.82 -2.96
C ALA A 94 -2.06 13.72 -3.72
N LEU A 95 -2.72 14.07 -4.82
CA LEU A 95 -3.40 13.11 -5.70
C LEU A 95 -2.42 12.61 -6.76
N VAL A 96 -2.21 11.31 -6.80
CA VAL A 96 -1.18 10.68 -7.63
C VAL A 96 -1.77 9.57 -8.50
N PHE A 97 -1.55 9.67 -9.79
CA PHE A 97 -1.88 8.64 -10.78
C PHE A 97 -0.59 8.06 -11.36
N VAL A 98 -0.33 6.78 -11.16
CA VAL A 98 0.82 6.07 -11.72
C VAL A 98 0.38 5.21 -12.89
N SER A 99 0.88 5.52 -14.09
CA SER A 99 0.59 4.70 -15.27
C SER A 99 1.31 3.35 -15.20
N ILE A 100 0.57 2.29 -15.47
CA ILE A 100 1.10 0.92 -15.64
C ILE A 100 1.36 0.56 -17.10
N ASP A 101 1.16 1.49 -18.03
CA ASP A 101 1.40 1.31 -19.47
C ASP A 101 2.29 2.43 -20.04
N PRO A 102 3.54 2.52 -19.58
CA PRO A 102 4.44 3.60 -19.96
C PRO A 102 4.75 3.65 -21.46
N ALA A 103 4.46 2.58 -22.20
CA ALA A 103 4.65 2.56 -23.64
C ALA A 103 3.65 3.45 -24.40
N ARG A 104 2.45 3.66 -23.85
CA ARG A 104 1.39 4.48 -24.43
C ARG A 104 1.19 5.79 -23.68
N ASP A 105 1.38 5.77 -22.37
CA ASP A 105 1.12 6.90 -21.50
C ASP A 105 2.38 7.77 -21.36
N THR A 106 2.60 8.64 -22.37
CA THR A 106 3.67 9.64 -22.32
C THR A 106 3.33 10.76 -21.31
N PRO A 107 4.30 11.58 -20.89
CA PRO A 107 4.01 12.76 -20.06
C PRO A 107 2.90 13.65 -20.63
N GLU A 108 2.91 13.91 -21.92
CA GLU A 108 1.90 14.73 -22.60
C GLU A 108 0.51 14.08 -22.55
N THR A 109 0.43 12.75 -22.73
CA THR A 109 -0.81 11.99 -22.62
C THR A 109 -1.36 12.06 -21.20
N LEU A 110 -0.49 11.91 -20.20
CA LEU A 110 -0.85 12.03 -18.80
C LEU A 110 -1.27 13.44 -18.40
N ALA A 111 -0.61 14.48 -18.94
CA ALA A 111 -1.00 15.86 -18.72
C ALA A 111 -2.43 16.13 -19.22
N ALA A 112 -2.73 15.67 -20.44
CA ALA A 112 -4.07 15.79 -21.02
C ALA A 112 -5.12 15.01 -20.21
N TYR A 113 -4.75 13.82 -19.71
CA TYR A 113 -5.63 12.98 -18.88
C TYR A 113 -5.89 13.60 -17.52
N ALA A 114 -4.85 14.08 -16.83
CA ALA A 114 -4.96 14.73 -15.53
C ALA A 114 -5.83 16.00 -15.59
N ALA A 115 -5.75 16.75 -16.69
CA ALA A 115 -6.56 17.95 -16.90
C ALA A 115 -8.08 17.70 -17.00
N LEU A 116 -8.52 16.44 -17.10
CA LEU A 116 -9.94 16.09 -17.08
C LEU A 116 -10.52 16.08 -15.66
N TYR A 117 -9.67 16.10 -14.63
CA TYR A 117 -10.06 16.02 -13.23
C TYR A 117 -9.79 17.33 -12.52
N SER A 118 -10.60 17.64 -11.51
CA SER A 118 -10.34 18.77 -10.60
C SER A 118 -9.24 18.40 -9.59
N GLY A 119 -8.58 19.43 -9.05
CA GLY A 119 -7.52 19.27 -8.06
C GLY A 119 -6.11 19.10 -8.66
N ASP A 120 -5.14 18.95 -7.77
CA ASP A 120 -3.72 18.86 -8.11
C ASP A 120 -3.32 17.41 -8.44
N LEU A 121 -4.01 16.78 -9.39
CA LEU A 121 -3.69 15.41 -9.80
C LEU A 121 -2.35 15.40 -10.56
N THR A 122 -1.38 14.69 -10.01
CA THR A 122 -0.08 14.46 -10.67
C THR A 122 -0.03 13.08 -11.32
N GLY A 123 0.10 13.03 -12.63
CA GLY A 123 0.33 11.80 -13.39
C GLY A 123 1.80 11.45 -13.47
N PHE A 124 2.11 10.16 -13.32
CA PHE A 124 3.47 9.62 -13.37
C PHE A 124 3.60 8.49 -14.39
N THR A 125 4.73 8.50 -15.10
CA THR A 125 5.17 7.45 -16.04
C THR A 125 6.67 7.25 -15.87
N GLY A 126 7.28 6.38 -16.67
CA GLY A 126 8.72 6.16 -16.61
C GLY A 126 9.18 5.06 -17.56
N SER A 127 10.38 4.53 -17.35
CA SER A 127 10.77 3.31 -18.05
C SER A 127 9.91 2.12 -17.57
N PRO A 128 9.72 1.10 -18.42
CA PRO A 128 9.00 -0.10 -17.99
C PRO A 128 9.55 -0.71 -16.71
N GLU A 129 10.88 -0.71 -16.54
CA GLU A 129 11.56 -1.25 -15.37
C GLU A 129 11.27 -0.42 -14.11
N ALA A 130 11.28 0.92 -14.23
CA ALA A 130 10.99 1.81 -13.12
C ALA A 130 9.53 1.66 -12.66
N VAL A 131 8.59 1.56 -13.59
CA VAL A 131 7.17 1.36 -13.28
C VAL A 131 6.95 -0.02 -12.64
N GLU A 132 7.60 -1.09 -13.12
CA GLU A 132 7.49 -2.42 -12.51
C GLU A 132 8.08 -2.44 -11.08
N ALA A 133 9.16 -1.71 -10.81
CA ALA A 133 9.70 -1.58 -9.45
C ALA A 133 8.69 -0.94 -8.50
N VAL A 134 8.09 0.20 -8.88
CA VAL A 134 7.08 0.86 -8.08
C VAL A 134 5.84 -0.03 -7.86
N LYS A 135 5.39 -0.74 -8.89
CA LYS A 135 4.30 -1.72 -8.77
C LYS A 135 4.61 -2.82 -7.75
N ALA A 136 5.86 -3.30 -7.74
CA ALA A 136 6.29 -4.33 -6.80
C ALA A 136 6.27 -3.79 -5.35
N ASP A 137 6.79 -2.60 -5.10
CA ASP A 137 6.81 -1.96 -3.79
C ASP A 137 5.40 -1.69 -3.26
N TRP A 138 4.47 -1.37 -4.15
CA TRP A 138 3.07 -1.10 -3.83
C TRP A 138 2.17 -2.35 -3.92
N ALA A 139 2.75 -3.55 -4.11
CA ALA A 139 2.03 -4.81 -4.25
C ALA A 139 0.93 -4.78 -5.34
N VAL A 140 1.16 -4.01 -6.41
CA VAL A 140 0.21 -3.88 -7.52
C VAL A 140 0.43 -4.98 -8.54
N TYR A 141 -0.58 -5.81 -8.75
CA TYR A 141 -0.58 -6.82 -9.79
C TYR A 141 -1.39 -6.36 -11.00
N ALA A 142 -0.74 -6.27 -12.16
CA ALA A 142 -1.39 -5.98 -13.42
C ALA A 142 -0.80 -6.88 -14.51
N ALA A 143 -1.64 -7.73 -15.11
CA ALA A 143 -1.27 -8.55 -16.25
C ALA A 143 -1.67 -7.85 -17.56
N ARG A 144 -0.78 -7.87 -18.55
CA ARG A 144 -1.13 -7.48 -19.94
C ARG A 144 -1.84 -8.67 -20.60
N HIS A 145 -2.97 -8.42 -21.18
CA HIS A 145 -3.70 -9.38 -22.03
C HIS A 145 -3.55 -8.99 -23.50
#